data_d12563ebfccd0b87dde1680578aa34b1
#
_entry.id   d12563ebfccd0b87dde1680578aa34b1
#
_cell.length_a   1.000
_cell.length_b   1.000
_cell.length_c   1.000
_cell.angle_alpha   90.00
_cell.angle_beta   90.00
_cell.angle_gamma   90.00
#
_symmetry.space_group_name_H-M   'P 1'
#
loop_
_entity.id
_entity.type
_entity.pdbx_description
1 polymer ?
#
loop_
_entity_poly.entity_id
_entity_poly.type
_entity_poly.pdbx_seq_one_letter_code
_entity_poly.pdbx_strand_id
1 'polypeptide(L)'
;MEGLDPEDQKIVTLARSARARTGAAEGAAVRDETGRTYAAATVVLPSLRLSALRLAVAMAVSSGATSLEAAALVSEADAPDPADLAAVADLGPNAPVFHAGPDGRLRAAVAL
;
A
#
# COMPACT_ATOMS: atom_id res chain seq x y z
N MET A 1 16.40 -1.27 4.97
CA MET A 1 15.94 -2.40 4.17
C MET A 1 16.82 -2.55 2.95
N GLU A 2 17.57 -3.61 2.95
CA GLU A 2 18.50 -3.83 1.87
C GLU A 2 17.78 -4.23 0.59
N GLY A 3 18.26 -3.74 -0.53
CA GLY A 3 17.76 -4.10 -1.84
C GLY A 3 16.59 -3.31 -2.37
N LEU A 4 15.97 -2.45 -1.55
CA LEU A 4 14.92 -1.58 -2.06
C LEU A 4 15.50 -0.27 -2.59
N ASP A 5 14.99 0.15 -3.74
CA ASP A 5 15.20 1.48 -4.27
C ASP A 5 14.71 2.52 -3.25
N PRO A 6 15.37 3.69 -3.12
CA PRO A 6 14.91 4.73 -2.19
C PRO A 6 13.45 5.14 -2.37
N GLU A 7 12.93 5.17 -3.59
CA GLU A 7 11.53 5.50 -3.84
C GLU A 7 10.59 4.40 -3.34
N ASP A 8 11.01 3.14 -3.41
CA ASP A 8 10.23 2.01 -2.89
C ASP A 8 10.31 1.97 -1.37
N GLN A 9 11.48 2.26 -0.80
CA GLN A 9 11.63 2.38 0.65
C GLN A 9 10.73 3.49 1.20
N LYS A 10 10.59 4.58 0.46
CA LYS A 10 9.75 5.70 0.86
C LYS A 10 8.29 5.29 1.05
N ILE A 11 7.72 4.50 0.12
CA ILE A 11 6.33 4.09 0.26
C ILE A 11 6.13 3.07 1.40
N VAL A 12 7.12 2.23 1.68
CA VAL A 12 7.09 1.37 2.87
C VAL A 12 7.05 2.22 4.13
N THR A 13 7.88 3.26 4.20
CA THR A 13 7.92 4.18 5.34
C THR A 13 6.60 4.93 5.50
N LEU A 14 6.00 5.40 4.41
CA LEU A 14 4.70 6.08 4.44
C LEU A 14 3.60 5.14 4.94
N ALA A 15 3.59 3.90 4.47
CA ALA A 15 2.62 2.89 4.92
C ALA A 15 2.76 2.62 6.42
N ARG A 16 3.99 2.46 6.89
CA ARG A 16 4.27 2.26 8.31
C ARG A 16 3.79 3.44 9.15
N SER A 17 4.08 4.66 8.72
CA SER A 17 3.67 5.88 9.41
C SER A 17 2.15 6.02 9.47
N ALA A 18 1.44 5.71 8.39
CA ALA A 18 -0.01 5.76 8.35
C ALA A 18 -0.64 4.81 9.36
N ARG A 19 -0.11 3.58 9.45
CA ARG A 19 -0.56 2.59 10.43
C ARG A 19 -0.32 3.08 11.87
N ALA A 20 0.89 3.53 12.14
CA ALA A 20 1.28 3.95 13.48
C ALA A 20 0.49 5.17 13.95
N ARG A 21 0.30 6.16 13.09
CA ARG A 21 -0.39 7.40 13.43
C ARG A 21 -1.85 7.17 13.78
N THR A 22 -2.51 6.22 13.11
CA THR A 22 -3.93 5.98 13.29
C THR A 22 -4.23 4.84 14.25
N GLY A 23 -3.23 4.03 14.62
CA GLY A 23 -3.45 2.82 15.41
C GLY A 23 -4.21 1.74 14.66
N ALA A 24 -4.26 1.81 13.34
CA ALA A 24 -5.03 0.89 12.51
C ALA A 24 -4.33 -0.47 12.37
N ALA A 25 -5.08 -1.47 11.92
CA ALA A 25 -4.54 -2.81 11.67
C ALA A 25 -3.49 -2.80 10.56
N GLU A 26 -3.68 -1.96 9.53
CA GLU A 26 -2.79 -1.88 8.39
C GLU A 26 -2.55 -0.45 7.97
N GLY A 27 -1.38 -0.22 7.35
CA GLY A 27 -1.08 0.97 6.61
C GLY A 27 -0.65 0.60 5.21
N ALA A 28 -0.88 1.47 4.25
CA ALA A 28 -0.52 1.24 2.87
C ALA A 28 -0.11 2.55 2.20
N ALA A 29 0.65 2.42 1.11
CA ALA A 29 0.96 3.55 0.25
C ALA A 29 1.13 3.04 -1.18
N VAL A 30 0.77 3.87 -2.15
CA VAL A 30 0.98 3.58 -3.56
C VAL A 30 1.66 4.77 -4.22
N ARG A 31 2.37 4.51 -5.31
CA ARG A 31 3.02 5.56 -6.12
C ARG A 31 2.47 5.45 -7.54
N ASP A 32 1.99 6.58 -8.07
CA ASP A 32 1.42 6.61 -9.41
C ASP A 32 2.47 6.86 -10.49
N GLU A 33 2.02 6.94 -11.74
CA GLU A 33 2.89 7.13 -12.92
C GLU A 33 3.65 8.46 -12.92
N THR A 34 3.21 9.43 -12.11
CA THR A 34 3.87 10.74 -12.01
C THR A 34 4.83 10.82 -10.83
N GLY A 35 4.92 9.77 -10.03
CA GLY A 35 5.73 9.74 -8.82
C GLY A 35 5.01 10.25 -7.59
N ARG A 36 3.73 10.62 -7.69
CA ARG A 36 2.93 11.02 -6.52
C ARG A 36 2.63 9.80 -5.67
N THR A 37 2.60 10.01 -4.35
CA THR A 37 2.32 8.95 -3.39
C THR A 37 1.01 9.23 -2.65
N TYR A 38 0.32 8.14 -2.31
CA TYR A 38 -0.95 8.19 -1.58
C TYR A 38 -0.86 7.19 -0.44
N ALA A 39 -0.99 7.68 0.80
CA ALA A 39 -0.88 6.84 1.98
C ALA A 39 -2.23 6.75 2.69
N ALA A 40 -2.54 5.58 3.21
CA ALA A 40 -3.82 5.30 3.84
C ALA A 40 -3.67 4.29 4.95
N ALA A 41 -4.66 4.25 5.83
CA ALA A 41 -4.78 3.24 6.88
C ALA A 41 -6.16 2.58 6.77
N THR A 42 -6.32 1.44 7.44
CA THR A 42 -7.59 0.73 7.49
C THR A 42 -8.70 1.63 8.04
N VAL A 43 -9.86 1.60 7.40
CA VAL A 43 -11.06 2.31 7.85
C VAL A 43 -12.11 1.29 8.26
N VAL A 44 -12.60 1.40 9.49
CA VAL A 44 -13.66 0.53 10.01
C VAL A 44 -14.72 1.40 10.66
N LEU A 45 -15.77 1.66 9.92
CA LEU A 45 -16.95 2.42 10.38
C LEU A 45 -18.18 1.54 10.16
N PRO A 46 -19.30 1.84 10.82
CA PRO A 46 -20.52 1.04 10.63
C PRO A 46 -20.97 0.93 9.16
N SER A 47 -20.78 2.00 8.39
CA SER A 47 -21.22 2.04 6.99
C SER A 47 -20.08 2.17 5.98
N LEU A 48 -18.83 2.06 6.42
CA LEU A 48 -17.69 2.19 5.51
C LEU A 48 -16.54 1.34 6.03
N ARG A 49 -16.19 0.31 5.28
CA ARG A 49 -15.05 -0.56 5.61
C ARG A 49 -14.15 -0.67 4.40
N LEU A 50 -12.91 -0.22 4.58
CA LEU A 50 -11.91 -0.24 3.52
C LEU A 50 -10.60 -0.76 4.09
N SER A 51 -9.96 -1.68 3.37
CA SER A 51 -8.58 -2.02 3.68
C SER A 51 -7.67 -0.85 3.35
N ALA A 52 -6.52 -0.77 4.00
CA ALA A 52 -5.58 0.31 3.77
C ALA A 52 -5.14 0.37 2.30
N LEU A 53 -4.80 -0.78 1.71
CA LEU A 53 -4.31 -0.83 0.33
C LEU A 53 -5.39 -0.45 -0.68
N ARG A 54 -6.61 -0.96 -0.50
CA ARG A 54 -7.72 -0.59 -1.39
C ARG A 54 -8.06 0.90 -1.29
N LEU A 55 -7.97 1.48 -0.09
CA LEU A 55 -8.18 2.92 0.09
C LEU A 55 -7.08 3.73 -0.62
N ALA A 56 -5.83 3.31 -0.49
CA ALA A 56 -4.73 4.01 -1.18
C ALA A 56 -4.92 3.99 -2.69
N VAL A 57 -5.34 2.85 -3.26
CA VAL A 57 -5.66 2.75 -4.69
C VAL A 57 -6.81 3.68 -5.05
N ALA A 58 -7.87 3.70 -4.23
CA ALA A 58 -9.03 4.58 -4.47
C ALA A 58 -8.63 6.06 -4.45
N MET A 59 -7.75 6.45 -3.53
CA MET A 59 -7.25 7.82 -3.44
C MET A 59 -6.46 8.20 -4.70
N ALA A 60 -5.62 7.31 -5.20
CA ALA A 60 -4.85 7.54 -6.42
C ALA A 60 -5.79 7.73 -7.63
N VAL A 61 -6.74 6.82 -7.81
CA VAL A 61 -7.72 6.91 -8.91
C VAL A 61 -8.56 8.18 -8.80
N SER A 62 -9.04 8.49 -7.62
CA SER A 62 -9.84 9.70 -7.37
C SER A 62 -9.04 10.97 -7.63
N SER A 63 -7.72 10.91 -7.51
CA SER A 63 -6.84 12.05 -7.77
C SER A 63 -6.37 12.13 -9.23
N GLY A 64 -6.81 11.21 -10.09
CA GLY A 64 -6.50 11.25 -11.52
C GLY A 64 -5.37 10.34 -11.96
N ALA A 65 -4.85 9.47 -11.09
CA ALA A 65 -3.82 8.52 -11.50
C ALA A 65 -4.35 7.57 -12.57
N THR A 66 -3.50 7.27 -13.55
CA THR A 66 -3.83 6.37 -14.65
C THR A 66 -3.14 5.01 -14.52
N SER A 67 -2.07 4.94 -13.73
CA SER A 67 -1.41 3.66 -13.42
C SER A 67 -0.64 3.77 -12.11
N LEU A 68 -0.17 2.61 -11.62
CA LEU A 68 0.67 2.54 -10.43
C LEU A 68 2.03 1.99 -10.77
N GLU A 69 3.06 2.59 -10.20
CA GLU A 69 4.44 2.10 -10.32
C GLU A 69 4.78 1.07 -9.25
N ALA A 70 4.24 1.24 -8.04
CA ALA A 70 4.50 0.36 -6.91
C ALA A 70 3.48 0.57 -5.81
N ALA A 71 3.35 -0.42 -4.93
CA ALA A 71 2.51 -0.35 -3.74
C ALA A 71 3.25 -0.94 -2.54
N ALA A 72 2.88 -0.50 -1.35
CA ALA A 72 3.41 -1.03 -0.10
C ALA A 72 2.27 -1.27 0.89
N LEU A 73 2.39 -2.34 1.66
CA LEU A 73 1.46 -2.72 2.71
C LEU A 73 2.24 -3.05 3.97
N VAL A 74 1.88 -2.44 5.09
CA VAL A 74 2.43 -2.75 6.40
C VAL A 74 1.34 -3.38 7.25
N SER A 75 1.54 -4.63 7.65
CA SER A 75 0.56 -5.38 8.43
C SER A 75 1.23 -6.50 9.22
N GLU A 76 0.48 -7.09 10.14
CA GLU A 76 0.92 -8.29 10.86
C GLU A 76 0.57 -9.58 10.13
N ALA A 77 -0.24 -9.51 9.08
CA ALA A 77 -0.66 -10.67 8.29
C ALA A 77 0.54 -11.32 7.60
N ASP A 78 0.43 -12.61 7.32
CA ASP A 78 1.48 -13.36 6.64
C ASP A 78 1.61 -13.00 5.17
N ALA A 79 0.52 -12.56 4.55
CA ALA A 79 0.47 -12.19 3.15
C ALA A 79 -0.63 -11.16 2.92
N PRO A 80 -0.53 -10.36 1.84
CA PRO A 80 -1.62 -9.46 1.44
C PRO A 80 -2.87 -10.24 1.06
N ASP A 81 -4.03 -9.64 1.32
CA ASP A 81 -5.32 -10.20 0.92
C ASP A 81 -5.42 -10.20 -0.62
N PRO A 82 -5.88 -11.30 -1.24
CA PRO A 82 -6.05 -11.34 -2.69
C PRO A 82 -6.93 -10.22 -3.26
N ALA A 83 -7.94 -9.77 -2.51
CA ALA A 83 -8.79 -8.65 -2.96
C ALA A 83 -7.99 -7.34 -3.03
N ASP A 84 -7.03 -7.15 -2.14
CA ASP A 84 -6.16 -5.98 -2.15
C ASP A 84 -5.21 -6.01 -3.35
N LEU A 85 -4.65 -7.18 -3.64
CA LEU A 85 -3.79 -7.37 -4.80
C LEU A 85 -4.56 -7.15 -6.10
N ALA A 86 -5.81 -7.60 -6.16
CA ALA A 86 -6.67 -7.38 -7.32
C ALA A 86 -6.92 -5.89 -7.58
N ALA A 87 -7.14 -5.11 -6.53
CA ALA A 87 -7.33 -3.67 -6.66
C ALA A 87 -6.08 -2.98 -7.22
N VAL A 88 -4.89 -3.37 -6.74
CA VAL A 88 -3.64 -2.85 -7.30
C VAL A 88 -3.50 -3.24 -8.76
N ALA A 89 -3.79 -4.49 -9.12
CA ALA A 89 -3.68 -5.00 -10.47
C ALA A 89 -4.61 -4.27 -11.46
N ASP A 90 -5.78 -3.85 -11.01
CA ASP A 90 -6.71 -3.09 -11.85
C ASP A 90 -6.09 -1.81 -12.40
N LEU A 91 -5.23 -1.17 -11.61
CA LEU A 91 -4.61 0.10 -12.01
C LEU A 91 -3.16 -0.07 -12.45
N GLY A 92 -2.43 -1.01 -11.83
CA GLY A 92 -1.02 -1.24 -12.13
C GLY A 92 -0.71 -2.73 -12.18
N PRO A 93 -1.03 -3.44 -13.29
CA PRO A 93 -0.86 -4.89 -13.36
C PRO A 93 0.60 -5.37 -13.21
N ASN A 94 1.56 -4.48 -13.41
CA ASN A 94 2.98 -4.80 -13.28
C ASN A 94 3.60 -4.21 -12.01
N ALA A 95 2.82 -3.54 -11.17
CA ALA A 95 3.34 -2.91 -9.97
C ALA A 95 3.71 -3.96 -8.92
N PRO A 96 4.92 -3.93 -8.36
CA PRO A 96 5.24 -4.78 -7.22
C PRO A 96 4.49 -4.29 -5.99
N VAL A 97 4.13 -5.23 -5.12
CA VAL A 97 3.55 -4.92 -3.81
C VAL A 97 4.57 -5.33 -2.75
N PHE A 98 5.11 -4.37 -2.05
CA PHE A 98 6.08 -4.61 -0.97
C PHE A 98 5.32 -4.81 0.33
N HIS A 99 5.34 -6.03 0.85
CA HIS A 99 4.71 -6.35 2.12
C HIS A 99 5.74 -6.33 3.24
N ALA A 100 5.53 -5.48 4.23
CA ALA A 100 6.41 -5.34 5.39
C ALA A 100 5.62 -5.55 6.68
N GLY A 101 6.33 -5.93 7.73
CA GLY A 101 5.78 -6.02 9.07
C GLY A 101 5.70 -4.65 9.75
N PRO A 102 5.10 -4.59 10.96
CA PRO A 102 4.98 -3.32 11.71
C PRO A 102 6.31 -2.65 12.03
N ASP A 103 7.39 -3.42 12.07
CA ASP A 103 8.75 -2.90 12.27
C ASP A 103 9.34 -2.27 11.00
N GLY A 104 8.61 -2.30 9.88
CA GLY A 104 9.06 -1.78 8.60
C GLY A 104 9.95 -2.72 7.81
N ARG A 105 10.19 -3.94 8.32
CA ARG A 105 11.02 -4.91 7.61
C ARG A 105 10.24 -5.59 6.50
N LEU A 106 10.83 -5.62 5.32
CA LEU A 106 10.24 -6.30 4.17
C LEU A 106 10.12 -7.79 4.43
N ARG A 107 8.92 -8.34 4.22
CA ARG A 107 8.65 -9.78 4.27
C ARG A 107 8.63 -10.39 2.89
N ALA A 108 8.09 -9.67 1.93
CA ALA A 108 8.00 -10.15 0.55
C ALA A 108 7.77 -8.98 -0.43
N ALA A 109 8.25 -9.14 -1.64
CA ALA A 109 7.83 -8.35 -2.79
C ALA A 109 6.94 -9.24 -3.62
N VAL A 110 5.66 -8.93 -3.65
CA VAL A 110 4.64 -9.78 -4.28
C VAL A 110 4.41 -9.32 -5.71
N ALA A 111 4.52 -10.25 -6.65
CA ALA A 111 4.13 -10.02 -8.04
C ALA A 111 2.63 -10.29 -8.18
N LEU A 112 1.97 -9.48 -9.00
CA LEU A 112 0.54 -9.60 -9.24
C LEU A 112 0.22 -10.63 -10.33
#